data_dba8d9eb8505ede6f09dd22309bc7019
#
_entry.id   dba8d9eb8505ede6f09dd22309bc7019
#
_cell.length_a   1.000
_cell.length_b   1.000
_cell.length_c   1.000
_cell.angle_alpha   90.00
_cell.angle_beta   90.00
_cell.angle_gamma   90.00
#
_symmetry.space_group_name_H-M   'P 1'
#
loop_
_entity.id
_entity.type
_entity.pdbx_description
1 polymer ?
#
loop_
_entity_poly.entity_id
_entity_poly.type
_entity_poly.pdbx_seq_one_letter_code
_entity_poly.pdbx_strand_id
1 'polypeptide(L)'
;MASIGLFYGTDTGNTEQVAEKVKSLIQEIKPDIRVDLIEIYQRKAADMAQYDFLIIGQPTWYDGELQGDWEEFIPEFEAIDFTGKQLAFFGLGDQYGYAAYFCDAIGVYADMAENQGGTLHGFTSALDYEHDFSKAQRADQFVGLCLDIDNQDDLTDARINQWIPEVLTSFGL
;
A
#
# COMPACT_ATOMS: atom_id res chain seq x y z
N MET A 1 4.22 23.29 -1.23
CA MET A 1 5.02 22.04 -1.23
C MET A 1 4.05 20.87 -1.04
N ALA A 2 4.04 19.94 -1.97
CA ALA A 2 3.22 18.74 -1.83
C ALA A 2 3.78 17.84 -0.72
N SER A 3 2.90 17.18 0.01
CA SER A 3 3.27 16.20 1.02
C SER A 3 2.54 14.89 0.78
N ILE A 4 3.25 13.80 0.97
CA ILE A 4 2.71 12.45 0.91
C ILE A 4 2.72 11.86 2.32
N GLY A 5 1.56 11.40 2.79
CA GLY A 5 1.47 10.58 3.98
C GLY A 5 1.72 9.12 3.60
N LEU A 6 2.82 8.53 4.07
CA LEU A 6 3.14 7.13 3.87
C LEU A 6 2.87 6.39 5.17
N PHE A 7 1.75 5.67 5.22
CA PHE A 7 1.29 4.93 6.40
C PHE A 7 1.61 3.45 6.25
N TYR A 8 2.16 2.84 7.29
CA TYR A 8 2.47 1.42 7.32
C TYR A 8 2.16 0.79 8.67
N GLY A 9 1.91 -0.50 8.66
CA GLY A 9 1.86 -1.35 9.85
C GLY A 9 2.77 -2.56 9.62
N THR A 10 3.45 -3.01 10.67
CA THR A 10 4.41 -4.10 10.59
C THR A 10 4.49 -4.88 11.90
N ASP A 11 4.68 -6.21 11.81
CA ASP A 11 4.95 -7.06 12.96
C ASP A 11 6.41 -7.55 12.98
N THR A 12 7.00 -7.79 11.80
CA THR A 12 8.34 -8.37 11.64
C THR A 12 9.37 -7.39 11.08
N GLY A 13 8.95 -6.17 10.73
CA GLY A 13 9.81 -5.13 10.16
C GLY A 13 9.91 -5.14 8.63
N ASN A 14 9.36 -6.12 7.92
CA ASN A 14 9.45 -6.19 6.45
C ASN A 14 8.69 -5.05 5.77
N THR A 15 7.47 -4.76 6.21
CA THR A 15 6.67 -3.66 5.66
C THR A 15 7.31 -2.30 5.93
N GLU A 16 7.90 -2.12 7.11
CA GLU A 16 8.65 -0.91 7.47
C GLU A 16 9.84 -0.70 6.53
N GLN A 17 10.65 -1.74 6.27
CA GLN A 17 11.78 -1.66 5.34
C GLN A 17 11.36 -1.27 3.93
N VAL A 18 10.25 -1.82 3.43
CA VAL A 18 9.69 -1.42 2.14
C VAL A 18 9.23 0.04 2.17
N ALA A 19 8.55 0.46 3.23
CA ALA A 19 8.10 1.85 3.38
C ALA A 19 9.28 2.84 3.40
N GLU A 20 10.38 2.50 4.06
CA GLU A 20 11.62 3.31 4.05
C GLU A 20 12.24 3.39 2.66
N LYS A 21 12.28 2.29 1.90
CA LYS A 21 12.75 2.27 0.50
C LYS A 21 11.88 3.15 -0.39
N VAL A 22 10.56 3.06 -0.26
CA VAL A 22 9.59 3.89 -0.99
C VAL A 22 9.83 5.37 -0.69
N LYS A 23 9.92 5.75 0.58
CA LYS A 23 10.24 7.13 0.98
C LYS A 23 11.54 7.63 0.37
N SER A 24 12.62 6.84 0.50
CA SER A 24 13.94 7.23 0.01
C SER A 24 13.93 7.44 -1.51
N LEU A 25 13.27 6.57 -2.25
CA LEU A 25 13.16 6.69 -3.70
C LEU A 25 12.34 7.91 -4.13
N ILE A 26 11.23 8.20 -3.45
CA ILE A 26 10.43 9.40 -3.74
C ILE A 26 11.29 10.66 -3.54
N GLN A 27 12.03 10.73 -2.44
CA GLN A 27 12.89 11.88 -2.13
C GLN A 27 14.08 12.02 -3.09
N GLU A 28 14.57 10.90 -3.65
CA GLU A 28 15.60 10.91 -4.69
C GLU A 28 15.06 11.47 -6.02
N ILE A 29 13.85 11.04 -6.43
CA ILE A 29 13.22 11.46 -7.69
C ILE A 29 12.67 12.89 -7.58
N LYS A 30 12.07 13.22 -6.45
CA LYS A 30 11.37 14.51 -6.19
C LYS A 30 11.80 15.09 -4.84
N PRO A 31 12.98 15.72 -4.75
CA PRO A 31 13.52 16.25 -3.48
C PRO A 31 12.62 17.30 -2.82
N ASP A 32 11.77 17.96 -3.60
CA ASP A 32 10.87 19.01 -3.12
C ASP A 32 9.56 18.46 -2.50
N ILE A 33 9.33 17.15 -2.59
CA ILE A 33 8.17 16.52 -1.98
C ILE A 33 8.51 16.07 -0.56
N ARG A 34 7.70 16.50 0.41
CA ARG A 34 7.79 15.98 1.78
C ARG A 34 7.11 14.62 1.87
N VAL A 35 7.80 13.62 2.40
CA VAL A 35 7.24 12.30 2.69
C VAL A 35 7.28 12.06 4.18
N ASP A 36 6.12 12.03 4.80
CA ASP A 36 5.95 11.71 6.20
C ASP A 36 5.72 10.20 6.35
N LEU A 37 6.71 9.50 6.90
CA LEU A 37 6.64 8.07 7.18
C LEU A 37 6.01 7.84 8.55
N ILE A 38 4.85 7.18 8.58
CA ILE A 38 3.99 7.12 9.75
C ILE A 38 3.57 5.67 10.01
N GLU A 39 3.94 5.13 11.16
CA GLU A 39 3.42 3.86 11.63
C GLU A 39 1.96 4.03 12.07
N ILE A 40 1.10 3.10 11.66
CA ILE A 40 -0.36 3.20 11.90
C ILE A 40 -0.74 2.95 13.37
N TYR A 41 0.14 2.37 14.16
CA TYR A 41 -0.10 2.08 15.56
C TYR A 41 -0.63 3.31 16.33
N GLN A 42 -1.78 3.16 16.96
CA GLN A 42 -2.49 4.19 17.75
C GLN A 42 -2.80 5.51 17.02
N ARG A 43 -2.86 5.50 15.69
CA ARG A 43 -3.25 6.68 14.91
C ARG A 43 -4.76 6.90 14.91
N LYS A 44 -5.15 8.11 14.54
CA LYS A 44 -6.53 8.54 14.42
C LYS A 44 -6.86 8.95 12.98
N ALA A 45 -8.15 8.98 12.66
CA ALA A 45 -8.62 9.41 11.35
C ALA A 45 -8.01 10.75 10.91
N ALA A 46 -7.90 11.71 11.81
CA ALA A 46 -7.33 13.04 11.52
C ALA A 46 -5.85 13.00 11.09
N ASP A 47 -5.06 12.03 11.58
CA ASP A 47 -3.66 11.89 11.21
C ASP A 47 -3.50 11.55 9.73
N MET A 48 -4.43 10.78 9.17
CA MET A 48 -4.44 10.40 7.76
C MET A 48 -5.20 11.41 6.89
N ALA A 49 -6.32 11.92 7.38
CA ALA A 49 -7.21 12.80 6.63
C ALA A 49 -6.58 14.15 6.22
N GLN A 50 -5.51 14.57 6.88
CA GLN A 50 -4.78 15.81 6.54
C GLN A 50 -3.99 15.74 5.22
N TYR A 51 -3.75 14.54 4.68
CA TYR A 51 -2.99 14.36 3.43
C TYR A 51 -3.94 14.23 2.24
N ASP A 52 -3.58 14.88 1.12
CA ASP A 52 -4.26 14.71 -0.17
C ASP A 52 -3.65 13.56 -0.99
N PHE A 53 -2.38 13.22 -0.72
CA PHE A 53 -1.65 12.12 -1.32
C PHE A 53 -1.27 11.10 -0.25
N LEU A 54 -1.70 9.86 -0.45
CA LEU A 54 -1.52 8.79 0.51
C LEU A 54 -0.87 7.57 -0.14
N ILE A 55 0.14 7.01 0.50
CA ILE A 55 0.66 5.69 0.18
C ILE A 55 0.47 4.82 1.42
N ILE A 56 -0.15 3.68 1.26
CA ILE A 56 -0.52 2.78 2.36
C ILE A 56 0.12 1.43 2.14
N GLY A 57 0.89 0.97 3.13
CA GLY A 57 1.60 -0.30 3.10
C GLY A 57 1.19 -1.23 4.22
N GLN A 58 0.85 -2.47 3.87
CA GLN A 58 0.47 -3.49 4.85
C GLN A 58 0.79 -4.91 4.41
N PRO A 59 1.16 -5.78 5.38
CA PRO A 59 1.28 -7.20 5.13
C PRO A 59 -0.09 -7.86 5.14
N THR A 60 -0.19 -9.04 4.52
CA THR A 60 -1.29 -9.97 4.71
C THR A 60 -0.78 -11.19 5.47
N TRP A 61 -1.44 -11.55 6.55
CA TRP A 61 -1.09 -12.68 7.38
C TRP A 61 -2.02 -13.87 7.16
N TYR A 62 -1.48 -15.09 7.23
CA TYR A 62 -2.23 -16.35 7.19
C TYR A 62 -3.34 -16.36 6.11
N ASP A 63 -4.56 -16.65 6.51
CA ASP A 63 -5.73 -16.81 5.65
C ASP A 63 -6.38 -15.45 5.28
N GLY A 64 -5.57 -14.46 4.92
CA GLY A 64 -6.04 -13.14 4.53
C GLY A 64 -6.27 -12.18 5.69
N GLU A 65 -5.63 -12.45 6.83
CA GLU A 65 -5.78 -11.64 8.04
C GLU A 65 -5.04 -10.31 7.90
N LEU A 66 -5.67 -9.25 8.43
CA LEU A 66 -5.04 -7.95 8.56
C LEU A 66 -3.97 -7.99 9.66
N GLN A 67 -2.93 -7.17 9.49
CA GLN A 67 -2.01 -6.89 10.59
C GLN A 67 -2.77 -6.16 11.70
N GLY A 68 -2.48 -6.49 12.98
CA GLY A 68 -3.30 -6.10 14.12
C GLY A 68 -3.59 -4.59 14.21
N ASP A 69 -2.57 -3.74 13.99
CA ASP A 69 -2.75 -2.29 14.06
C ASP A 69 -3.68 -1.76 12.94
N TRP A 70 -3.60 -2.37 11.74
CA TRP A 70 -4.52 -2.06 10.66
C TRP A 70 -5.94 -2.56 10.94
N GLU A 71 -6.10 -3.70 11.58
CA GLU A 71 -7.42 -4.18 12.02
C GLU A 71 -8.04 -3.24 13.04
N GLU A 72 -7.26 -2.78 14.02
CA GLU A 72 -7.71 -1.79 15.01
C GLU A 72 -8.04 -0.43 14.39
N PHE A 73 -7.38 -0.07 13.28
CA PHE A 73 -7.59 1.22 12.59
C PHE A 73 -8.85 1.25 11.71
N ILE A 74 -9.51 0.12 11.44
CA ILE A 74 -10.71 0.08 10.57
C ILE A 74 -11.75 1.14 10.94
N PRO A 75 -12.19 1.30 12.20
CA PRO A 75 -13.21 2.31 12.54
C PRO A 75 -12.74 3.75 12.26
N GLU A 76 -11.46 4.02 12.46
CA GLU A 76 -10.84 5.32 12.15
C GLU A 76 -10.80 5.55 10.62
N PHE A 77 -10.42 4.53 9.85
CA PHE A 77 -10.37 4.59 8.39
C PHE A 77 -11.76 4.80 7.78
N GLU A 78 -12.78 4.11 8.31
CA GLU A 78 -14.17 4.26 7.88
C GLU A 78 -14.74 5.68 8.14
N ALA A 79 -14.16 6.42 9.08
CA ALA A 79 -14.57 7.78 9.41
C ALA A 79 -13.96 8.84 8.47
N ILE A 80 -13.03 8.47 7.58
CA ILE A 80 -12.36 9.43 6.68
C ILE A 80 -13.19 9.62 5.41
N ASP A 81 -13.44 10.87 5.05
CA ASP A 81 -13.89 11.24 3.70
C ASP A 81 -12.67 11.36 2.78
N PHE A 82 -12.54 10.42 1.84
CA PHE A 82 -11.45 10.40 0.87
C PHE A 82 -11.75 11.18 -0.42
N THR A 83 -12.87 11.89 -0.50
CA THR A 83 -13.21 12.70 -1.68
C THR A 83 -12.07 13.68 -2.01
N GLY A 84 -11.58 13.61 -3.25
CA GLY A 84 -10.47 14.44 -3.74
C GLY A 84 -9.08 13.96 -3.33
N LYS A 85 -8.97 12.88 -2.55
CA LYS A 85 -7.68 12.31 -2.16
C LYS A 85 -7.21 11.25 -3.16
N GLN A 86 -5.89 11.19 -3.35
CA GLN A 86 -5.20 10.27 -4.24
C GLN A 86 -4.48 9.21 -3.40
N LEU A 87 -4.77 7.93 -3.65
CA LEU A 87 -4.23 6.83 -2.84
C LEU A 87 -3.51 5.81 -3.73
N ALA A 88 -2.40 5.29 -3.22
CA ALA A 88 -1.72 4.12 -3.76
C ALA A 88 -1.41 3.13 -2.63
N PHE A 89 -1.42 1.85 -2.94
CA PHE A 89 -1.24 0.78 -1.97
C PHE A 89 -0.06 -0.10 -2.34
N PHE A 90 0.70 -0.57 -1.35
CA PHE A 90 1.59 -1.71 -1.51
C PHE A 90 1.33 -2.73 -0.41
N GLY A 91 1.49 -3.98 -0.76
CA GLY A 91 1.25 -5.09 0.16
C GLY A 91 2.34 -6.14 0.10
N LEU A 92 2.52 -6.86 1.19
CA LEU A 92 3.40 -8.01 1.30
C LEU A 92 2.55 -9.27 1.48
N GLY A 93 2.92 -10.34 0.79
CA GLY A 93 2.25 -11.63 0.89
C GLY A 93 3.17 -12.76 0.46
N ASP A 94 2.67 -13.99 0.61
CA ASP A 94 3.33 -15.23 0.21
C ASP A 94 2.46 -15.95 -0.84
N GLN A 95 2.85 -15.84 -2.11
CA GLN A 95 2.06 -16.36 -3.23
C GLN A 95 2.00 -17.89 -3.30
N TYR A 96 2.92 -18.56 -2.61
CA TYR A 96 2.95 -20.03 -2.56
C TYR A 96 2.36 -20.58 -1.27
N GLY A 97 2.78 -20.07 -0.12
CA GLY A 97 2.31 -20.55 1.18
C GLY A 97 0.87 -20.16 1.48
N TYR A 98 0.43 -19.01 0.98
CA TYR A 98 -0.92 -18.46 1.17
C TYR A 98 -1.53 -18.01 -0.16
N ALA A 99 -1.46 -18.86 -1.16
CA ALA A 99 -1.82 -18.57 -2.56
C ALA A 99 -3.27 -18.08 -2.76
N ALA A 100 -4.21 -18.50 -1.91
CA ALA A 100 -5.61 -18.10 -1.96
C ALA A 100 -5.91 -16.74 -1.28
N TYR A 101 -4.91 -16.11 -0.67
CA TYR A 101 -5.05 -14.90 0.15
C TYR A 101 -3.98 -13.85 -0.15
N PHE A 102 -3.32 -13.96 -1.30
CA PHE A 102 -2.16 -13.15 -1.65
C PHE A 102 -2.48 -11.66 -1.67
N CYS A 103 -1.84 -10.89 -0.78
CA CYS A 103 -2.02 -9.45 -0.63
C CYS A 103 -3.47 -8.99 -0.38
N ASP A 104 -4.30 -9.82 0.23
CA ASP A 104 -5.72 -9.52 0.49
C ASP A 104 -5.92 -8.21 1.26
N ALA A 105 -5.03 -7.90 2.20
CA ALA A 105 -5.17 -6.73 3.07
C ALA A 105 -5.27 -5.42 2.29
N ILE A 106 -4.44 -5.21 1.27
CA ILE A 106 -4.54 -3.99 0.46
C ILE A 106 -5.81 -3.94 -0.37
N GLY A 107 -6.34 -5.10 -0.77
CA GLY A 107 -7.63 -5.17 -1.46
C GLY A 107 -8.78 -4.69 -0.58
N VAL A 108 -8.81 -5.12 0.67
CA VAL A 108 -9.83 -4.70 1.65
C VAL A 108 -9.79 -3.18 1.84
N TYR A 109 -8.61 -2.62 2.09
CA TYR A 109 -8.46 -1.19 2.32
C TYR A 109 -8.67 -0.33 1.06
N ALA A 110 -8.25 -0.81 -0.10
CA ALA A 110 -8.50 -0.13 -1.38
C ALA A 110 -10.00 -0.01 -1.67
N ASP A 111 -10.76 -1.09 -1.47
CA ASP A 111 -12.21 -1.08 -1.66
C ASP A 111 -12.89 -0.09 -0.70
N MET A 112 -12.48 -0.07 0.57
CA MET A 112 -13.00 0.89 1.56
C MET A 112 -12.70 2.34 1.13
N ALA A 113 -11.45 2.65 0.76
CA ALA A 113 -11.05 3.99 0.34
C ALA A 113 -11.83 4.47 -0.89
N GLU A 114 -12.00 3.61 -1.89
CA GLU A 114 -12.76 3.93 -3.11
C GLU A 114 -14.24 4.16 -2.79
N ASN A 115 -14.85 3.32 -1.95
CA ASN A 115 -16.24 3.50 -1.50
C ASN A 115 -16.44 4.80 -0.70
N GLN A 116 -15.39 5.34 -0.10
CA GLN A 116 -15.38 6.60 0.64
C GLN A 116 -14.93 7.81 -0.21
N GLY A 117 -14.88 7.65 -1.54
CA GLY A 117 -14.63 8.73 -2.50
C GLY A 117 -13.18 8.90 -2.93
N GLY A 118 -12.26 8.06 -2.48
CA GLY A 118 -10.84 8.10 -2.85
C GLY A 118 -10.60 7.68 -4.30
N THR A 119 -9.55 8.23 -4.91
CA THR A 119 -9.09 7.83 -6.23
C THR A 119 -7.86 6.94 -6.09
N LEU A 120 -7.94 5.72 -6.61
CA LEU A 120 -6.87 4.73 -6.52
C LEU A 120 -5.90 4.86 -7.69
N HIS A 121 -4.61 4.72 -7.40
CA HIS A 121 -3.50 4.75 -8.36
C HIS A 121 -2.51 3.63 -8.11
N GLY A 122 -1.59 3.42 -9.06
CA GLY A 122 -0.50 2.48 -8.88
C GLY A 122 -0.91 1.02 -9.07
N PHE A 123 -1.91 0.74 -9.89
CA PHE A 123 -2.27 -0.63 -10.26
C PHE A 123 -1.10 -1.29 -10.99
N THR A 124 -0.87 -2.57 -10.71
CA THR A 124 0.22 -3.36 -11.30
C THR A 124 -0.31 -4.65 -11.92
N SER A 125 0.44 -5.24 -12.85
CA SER A 125 0.08 -6.52 -13.46
C SER A 125 0.08 -7.65 -12.42
N ALA A 126 -0.94 -8.50 -12.46
CA ALA A 126 -1.03 -9.72 -11.68
C ALA A 126 -0.48 -10.96 -12.40
N LEU A 127 -0.01 -10.79 -13.66
CA LEU A 127 0.35 -11.92 -14.53
C LEU A 127 1.71 -12.57 -14.18
N ASP A 128 2.57 -11.86 -13.42
CA ASP A 128 3.90 -12.34 -13.04
C ASP A 128 3.92 -13.08 -11.69
N TYR A 129 2.76 -13.50 -11.22
CA TYR A 129 2.57 -14.16 -9.93
C TYR A 129 1.83 -15.50 -10.11
N GLU A 130 2.10 -16.44 -9.23
CA GLU A 130 1.52 -17.79 -9.25
C GLU A 130 0.56 -18.02 -8.08
N HIS A 131 -0.11 -16.97 -7.61
CA HIS A 131 -1.17 -17.08 -6.59
C HIS A 131 -2.46 -17.64 -7.18
N ASP A 132 -3.33 -18.19 -6.34
CA ASP A 132 -4.62 -18.74 -6.76
C ASP A 132 -5.73 -17.67 -6.75
N PHE A 133 -5.74 -16.83 -5.72
CA PHE A 133 -6.75 -15.79 -5.52
C PHE A 133 -6.18 -14.61 -4.71
N SER A 134 -6.73 -13.41 -4.96
CA SER A 134 -6.42 -12.22 -4.18
C SER A 134 -7.60 -11.25 -4.17
N LYS A 135 -7.96 -10.74 -2.99
CA LYS A 135 -8.92 -9.62 -2.86
C LYS A 135 -8.37 -8.32 -3.46
N ALA A 136 -7.06 -8.22 -3.63
CA ALA A 136 -6.42 -7.09 -4.29
C ALA A 136 -6.49 -7.15 -5.82
N GLN A 137 -6.89 -8.28 -6.41
CA GLN A 137 -6.91 -8.46 -7.85
C GLN A 137 -8.24 -8.03 -8.46
N ARG A 138 -8.14 -7.20 -9.50
CA ARG A 138 -9.24 -6.79 -10.37
C ARG A 138 -8.85 -7.12 -11.81
N ALA A 139 -9.50 -8.14 -12.42
CA ALA A 139 -9.12 -8.70 -13.73
C ALA A 139 -7.62 -9.12 -13.71
N ASP A 140 -6.79 -8.59 -14.58
CA ASP A 140 -5.39 -8.93 -14.71
C ASP A 140 -4.45 -8.02 -13.90
N GLN A 141 -5.00 -7.16 -13.03
CA GLN A 141 -4.24 -6.20 -12.23
C GLN A 141 -4.49 -6.35 -10.74
N PHE A 142 -3.47 -6.03 -9.94
CA PHE A 142 -3.64 -5.70 -8.53
C PHE A 142 -3.97 -4.21 -8.35
N VAL A 143 -4.71 -3.88 -7.32
CA VAL A 143 -5.04 -2.49 -6.93
C VAL A 143 -3.83 -1.69 -6.46
N GLY A 144 -2.67 -2.30 -6.33
CA GLY A 144 -1.43 -1.70 -5.89
C GLY A 144 -0.22 -2.58 -6.21
N LEU A 145 0.90 -2.33 -5.55
CA LEU A 145 2.12 -3.13 -5.68
C LEU A 145 2.08 -4.30 -4.70
N CYS A 146 2.07 -5.52 -5.20
CA CYS A 146 2.20 -6.74 -4.40
C CYS A 146 3.65 -7.22 -4.40
N LEU A 147 4.22 -7.42 -3.22
CA LEU A 147 5.59 -7.88 -3.01
C LEU A 147 5.58 -9.23 -2.29
N ASP A 148 6.45 -10.12 -2.71
CA ASP A 148 6.64 -11.45 -2.13
C ASP A 148 8.09 -11.62 -1.71
N ILE A 149 8.40 -11.14 -0.51
CA ILE A 149 9.76 -11.18 0.04
C ILE A 149 10.19 -12.62 0.34
N ASP A 150 9.25 -13.48 0.72
CA ASP A 150 9.54 -14.87 1.07
C ASP A 150 10.02 -15.69 -0.14
N ASN A 151 9.48 -15.41 -1.33
CA ASN A 151 9.76 -16.22 -2.54
C ASN A 151 10.46 -15.43 -3.66
N GLN A 152 10.32 -14.11 -3.71
CA GLN A 152 10.80 -13.23 -4.79
C GLN A 152 11.46 -11.96 -4.27
N ASP A 153 12.22 -12.05 -3.18
CA ASP A 153 12.93 -10.90 -2.59
C ASP A 153 13.88 -10.21 -3.58
N ASP A 154 14.48 -10.97 -4.49
CA ASP A 154 15.32 -10.47 -5.57
C ASP A 154 14.60 -9.54 -6.55
N LEU A 155 13.27 -9.58 -6.62
CA LEU A 155 12.45 -8.70 -7.47
C LEU A 155 11.92 -7.47 -6.74
N THR A 156 12.04 -7.40 -5.42
CA THR A 156 11.43 -6.34 -4.59
C THR A 156 11.90 -4.95 -5.01
N ASP A 157 13.20 -4.73 -5.08
CA ASP A 157 13.76 -3.40 -5.42
C ASP A 157 13.41 -2.97 -6.84
N ALA A 158 13.47 -3.87 -7.81
CA ALA A 158 13.10 -3.59 -9.21
C ALA A 158 11.61 -3.20 -9.31
N ARG A 159 10.73 -3.90 -8.60
CA ARG A 159 9.30 -3.60 -8.56
C ARG A 159 9.01 -2.23 -7.95
N ILE A 160 9.65 -1.88 -6.84
CA ILE A 160 9.52 -0.55 -6.21
C ILE A 160 10.03 0.54 -7.15
N ASN A 161 11.19 0.33 -7.77
CA ASN A 161 11.83 1.29 -8.68
C ASN A 161 10.98 1.57 -9.93
N GLN A 162 10.23 0.60 -10.40
CA GLN A 162 9.28 0.79 -11.51
C GLN A 162 8.00 1.47 -11.03
N TRP A 163 7.47 1.10 -9.88
CA TRP A 163 6.16 1.53 -9.40
C TRP A 163 6.12 2.99 -8.96
N ILE A 164 7.12 3.47 -8.23
CA ILE A 164 7.11 4.81 -7.65
C ILE A 164 7.04 5.93 -8.69
N PRO A 165 7.81 5.91 -9.80
CA PRO A 165 7.66 6.93 -10.85
C PRO A 165 6.26 6.98 -11.47
N GLU A 166 5.62 5.82 -11.63
CA GLU A 166 4.26 5.72 -12.15
C GLU A 166 3.24 6.32 -11.17
N VAL A 167 3.38 6.02 -9.87
CA VAL A 167 2.53 6.59 -8.81
C VAL A 167 2.66 8.11 -8.76
N LEU A 168 3.88 8.64 -8.73
CA LEU A 168 4.11 10.09 -8.70
C LEU A 168 3.50 10.78 -9.92
N THR A 169 3.69 10.22 -11.10
CA THR A 169 3.07 10.74 -12.33
C THR A 169 1.54 10.73 -12.24
N SER A 170 0.95 9.66 -11.74
CA SER A 170 -0.50 9.51 -11.61
C SER A 170 -1.08 10.45 -10.54
N PHE A 171 -0.30 10.76 -9.50
CA PHE A 171 -0.66 11.79 -8.51
C PHE A 171 -0.55 13.22 -9.06
N GLY A 172 0.11 13.42 -10.21
CA GLY A 172 0.38 14.74 -10.77
C GLY A 172 1.55 15.46 -10.09
N LEU A 173 2.48 14.71 -9.53
CA LEU A 173 3.65 15.19 -8.78
C LEU A 173 4.96 15.08 -9.58
#